data_25c2d40326847f642c1f928b3b64faed
#
_entry.id   25c2d40326847f642c1f928b3b64faed
#
_cell.length_a   1.000
_cell.length_b   1.000
_cell.length_c   1.000
_cell.angle_alpha   90.00
_cell.angle_beta   90.00
_cell.angle_gamma   90.00
#
_symmetry.space_group_name_H-M   'P 1'
#
loop_
_entity.id
_entity.type
_entity.pdbx_description
1 polymer ?
#
loop_
_entity_poly.entity_id
_entity_poly.type
_entity_poly.pdbx_seq_one_letter_code
_entity_poly.pdbx_strand_id
1 'polypeptide(L)'
;MSSVPALEMVGVLKRYGALRPLRIQALALAPGERVTIAGLDAIAAELFVNLVTGASLPEAGQIRNFGRSTADITDAEEWLGSLDRFGIATDRGVLLEGATLAQNLALPFGLDIDPIPVEVGERVAALATECGIALEWLDQPCGAAPAGVKARTHLARAVALAPALLLLEHPTASLDAADRQQFGRDAARVCESRSLSAVALSADAEFGAAFAHRSLTLVPATGALTAPRRRWW
;
A
#
# COMPACT_ATOMS: atom_id res chain seq x y z
N MET A 1 9.43 -25.45 9.48
CA MET A 1 8.32 -25.46 8.50
C MET A 1 8.35 -24.07 7.82
N SER A 2 8.49 -24.04 6.50
CA SER A 2 8.46 -22.76 5.76
C SER A 2 7.05 -22.19 5.86
N SER A 3 6.93 -20.96 6.37
CA SER A 3 5.64 -20.25 6.44
C SER A 3 5.16 -19.94 5.01
N VAL A 4 3.84 -20.00 4.79
CA VAL A 4 3.24 -19.62 3.49
C VAL A 4 3.49 -18.11 3.26
N PRO A 5 4.05 -17.72 2.09
CA PRO A 5 4.26 -16.30 1.78
C PRO A 5 2.95 -15.50 1.79
N ALA A 6 3.01 -14.24 2.23
CA ALA A 6 1.89 -13.31 2.12
C ALA A 6 1.58 -12.95 0.65
N LEU A 7 2.64 -12.84 -0.16
CA LEU A 7 2.55 -12.64 -1.61
C LEU A 7 3.66 -13.47 -2.28
N GLU A 8 3.31 -14.17 -3.35
CA GLU A 8 4.24 -14.85 -4.24
C GLU A 8 3.91 -14.53 -5.69
N MET A 9 4.92 -14.13 -6.46
CA MET A 9 4.84 -13.89 -7.89
C MET A 9 5.95 -14.66 -8.58
N VAL A 10 5.62 -15.47 -9.61
CA VAL A 10 6.58 -16.30 -10.34
C VAL A 10 6.36 -16.18 -11.84
N GLY A 11 7.35 -15.71 -12.58
CA GLY A 11 7.32 -15.61 -14.03
C GLY A 11 6.21 -14.70 -14.58
N VAL A 12 5.78 -13.72 -13.81
CA VAL A 12 4.64 -12.85 -14.16
C VAL A 12 4.97 -11.99 -15.37
N LEU A 13 4.04 -11.96 -16.32
CA LEU A 13 4.06 -11.09 -17.49
C LEU A 13 2.67 -10.53 -17.74
N LYS A 14 2.58 -9.21 -17.98
CA LYS A 14 1.34 -8.52 -18.37
C LYS A 14 1.63 -7.35 -19.27
N ARG A 15 0.96 -7.27 -20.44
CA ARG A 15 0.95 -6.10 -21.31
C ARG A 15 -0.08 -5.09 -20.82
N TYR A 16 0.19 -3.81 -21.00
CA TYR A 16 -0.67 -2.73 -20.50
C TYR A 16 -0.61 -1.44 -21.35
N GLY A 17 -0.28 -1.58 -22.65
CA GLY A 17 -0.21 -0.44 -23.55
C GLY A 17 1.13 0.32 -23.56
N ALA A 18 2.05 0.00 -22.63
CA ALA A 18 3.42 0.52 -22.67
C ALA A 18 4.27 -0.22 -23.70
N LEU A 19 5.43 0.38 -24.07
CA LEU A 19 6.39 -0.24 -25.01
C LEU A 19 6.91 -1.60 -24.53
N ARG A 20 6.95 -1.80 -23.20
CA ARG A 20 7.41 -3.04 -22.57
C ARG A 20 6.33 -3.56 -21.63
N PRO A 21 6.08 -4.87 -21.61
CA PRO A 21 5.19 -5.46 -20.61
C PRO A 21 5.80 -5.36 -19.21
N LEU A 22 4.96 -5.32 -18.19
CA LEU A 22 5.39 -5.57 -16.83
C LEU A 22 5.84 -7.04 -16.72
N ARG A 23 7.05 -7.24 -16.21
CA ARG A 23 7.63 -8.56 -15.94
C ARG A 23 8.13 -8.60 -14.51
N ILE A 24 7.85 -9.70 -13.82
CA ILE A 24 8.42 -10.02 -12.52
C ILE A 24 8.83 -11.49 -12.54
N GLN A 25 10.14 -11.74 -12.50
CA GLN A 25 10.65 -13.12 -12.51
C GLN A 25 10.26 -13.87 -11.24
N ALA A 26 10.55 -13.29 -10.10
CA ALA A 26 10.20 -13.84 -8.80
C ALA A 26 10.11 -12.74 -7.74
N LEU A 27 9.07 -12.81 -6.93
CA LEU A 27 8.91 -12.05 -5.69
C LEU A 27 8.26 -12.98 -4.67
N ALA A 28 8.85 -13.11 -3.50
CA ALA A 28 8.21 -13.73 -2.36
C ALA A 28 8.29 -12.76 -1.18
N LEU A 29 7.16 -12.53 -0.52
CA LEU A 29 7.00 -11.70 0.66
C LEU A 29 6.64 -12.61 1.84
N ALA A 30 7.51 -12.69 2.84
CA ALA A 30 7.21 -13.45 4.05
C ALA A 30 6.13 -12.76 4.89
N PRO A 31 5.40 -13.49 5.76
CA PRO A 31 4.50 -12.88 6.73
C PRO A 31 5.22 -11.84 7.59
N GLY A 32 4.63 -10.64 7.72
CA GLY A 32 5.20 -9.51 8.44
C GLY A 32 6.38 -8.82 7.74
N GLU A 33 6.81 -9.28 6.57
CA GLU A 33 7.90 -8.63 5.82
C GLU A 33 7.40 -7.34 5.15
N ARG A 34 8.25 -6.31 5.13
CA ARG A 34 8.06 -5.05 4.41
C ARG A 34 9.12 -4.92 3.32
N VAL A 35 8.68 -4.70 2.07
CA VAL A 35 9.56 -4.57 0.91
C VAL A 35 9.25 -3.29 0.16
N THR A 36 10.29 -2.57 -0.29
CA THR A 36 10.13 -1.52 -1.30
C THR A 36 10.57 -2.01 -2.66
N ILE A 37 9.85 -1.61 -3.71
CA ILE A 37 10.18 -1.91 -5.10
C ILE A 37 10.26 -0.61 -5.88
N ALA A 38 11.45 -0.26 -6.36
CA ALA A 38 11.69 0.86 -7.27
C ALA A 38 11.62 0.41 -8.73
N GLY A 39 11.45 1.37 -9.65
CA GLY A 39 11.50 1.13 -11.10
C GLY A 39 10.14 0.86 -11.75
N LEU A 40 9.04 1.12 -11.04
CA LEU A 40 7.69 1.17 -11.59
C LEU A 40 7.26 2.64 -11.71
N ASP A 41 6.81 3.05 -12.88
CA ASP A 41 6.07 4.31 -13.05
C ASP A 41 4.63 4.17 -12.53
N ALA A 42 3.84 5.24 -12.57
CA ALA A 42 2.49 5.26 -12.03
C ALA A 42 1.57 4.19 -12.66
N ILE A 43 1.67 3.96 -13.98
CA ILE A 43 0.84 2.98 -14.68
C ILE A 43 1.26 1.55 -14.34
N ALA A 44 2.57 1.30 -14.27
CA ALA A 44 3.10 0.00 -13.88
C ALA A 44 2.83 -0.32 -12.39
N ALA A 45 2.83 0.69 -11.54
CA ALA A 45 2.50 0.55 -10.12
C ALA A 45 1.02 0.20 -9.94
N GLU A 46 0.12 0.90 -10.62
CA GLU A 46 -1.30 0.55 -10.66
C GLU A 46 -1.53 -0.88 -11.16
N LEU A 47 -0.88 -1.24 -12.26
CA LEU A 47 -0.97 -2.60 -12.79
C LEU A 47 -0.48 -3.65 -11.79
N PHE A 48 0.62 -3.36 -11.07
CA PHE A 48 1.12 -4.25 -10.02
C PHE A 48 0.06 -4.46 -8.94
N VAL A 49 -0.55 -3.40 -8.45
CA VAL A 49 -1.64 -3.47 -7.45
C VAL A 49 -2.82 -4.28 -7.99
N ASN A 50 -3.26 -4.01 -9.23
CA ASN A 50 -4.36 -4.75 -9.87
C ASN A 50 -4.04 -6.24 -10.04
N LEU A 51 -2.80 -6.60 -10.34
CA LEU A 51 -2.36 -7.99 -10.44
C LEU A 51 -2.35 -8.69 -9.07
N VAL A 52 -1.87 -8.00 -8.02
CA VAL A 52 -1.83 -8.56 -6.66
C VAL A 52 -3.24 -8.75 -6.12
N THR A 53 -4.15 -7.80 -6.34
CA THR A 53 -5.54 -7.90 -5.86
C THR A 53 -6.43 -8.80 -6.70
N GLY A 54 -5.93 -9.31 -7.84
CA GLY A 54 -6.73 -10.11 -8.77
C GLY A 54 -7.70 -9.31 -9.63
N ALA A 55 -7.68 -7.96 -9.56
CA ALA A 55 -8.45 -7.10 -10.46
C ALA A 55 -8.01 -7.26 -11.93
N SER A 56 -6.79 -7.73 -12.16
CA SER A 56 -6.27 -8.15 -13.46
C SER A 56 -5.49 -9.45 -13.30
N LEU A 57 -5.63 -10.38 -14.25
CA LEU A 57 -4.84 -11.61 -14.27
C LEU A 57 -3.60 -11.44 -15.15
N PRO A 58 -2.47 -12.10 -14.83
CA PRO A 58 -1.29 -12.11 -15.66
C PRO A 58 -1.54 -12.90 -16.97
N GLU A 59 -0.83 -12.53 -18.05
CA GLU A 59 -0.84 -13.28 -19.31
C GLU A 59 0.06 -14.52 -19.25
N ALA A 60 1.06 -14.50 -18.36
CA ALA A 60 1.89 -15.66 -18.03
C ALA A 60 2.39 -15.55 -16.59
N GLY A 61 2.79 -16.67 -16.03
CA GLY A 61 3.23 -16.79 -14.65
C GLY A 61 2.08 -16.97 -13.67
N GLN A 62 2.39 -16.87 -12.38
CA GLN A 62 1.43 -17.07 -11.29
C GLN A 62 1.59 -16.01 -10.20
N ILE A 63 0.47 -15.66 -9.59
CA ILE A 63 0.41 -14.79 -8.42
C ILE A 63 -0.40 -15.51 -7.35
N ARG A 64 0.15 -15.61 -6.16
CA ARG A 64 -0.52 -16.20 -5.00
C ARG A 64 -0.50 -15.24 -3.83
N ASN A 65 -1.64 -15.08 -3.21
CA ASN A 65 -1.79 -14.33 -1.96
C ASN A 65 -2.11 -15.34 -0.85
N PHE A 66 -1.27 -15.38 0.18
CA PHE A 66 -1.44 -16.29 1.31
C PHE A 66 -1.63 -17.76 0.88
N GLY A 67 -0.88 -18.17 -0.16
CA GLY A 67 -0.91 -19.51 -0.73
C GLY A 67 -2.00 -19.78 -1.77
N ARG A 68 -2.99 -18.89 -1.93
CA ARG A 68 -4.08 -19.03 -2.91
C ARG A 68 -3.75 -18.26 -4.20
N SER A 69 -3.96 -18.91 -5.35
CA SER A 69 -3.77 -18.26 -6.67
C SER A 69 -4.86 -17.21 -6.94
N THR A 70 -4.48 -16.08 -7.51
CA THR A 70 -5.46 -15.09 -8.00
C THR A 70 -6.29 -15.62 -9.17
N ALA A 71 -5.78 -16.58 -9.91
CA ALA A 71 -6.51 -17.25 -11.01
C ALA A 71 -7.61 -18.23 -10.53
N ASP A 72 -7.59 -18.59 -9.23
CA ASP A 72 -8.61 -19.48 -8.65
C ASP A 72 -9.87 -18.71 -8.19
N ILE A 73 -9.87 -17.37 -8.31
CA ILE A 73 -11.04 -16.53 -8.05
C ILE A 73 -11.94 -16.60 -9.28
N THR A 74 -13.14 -17.18 -9.12
CA THR A 74 -13.99 -17.56 -10.25
C THR A 74 -15.11 -16.59 -10.56
N ASP A 75 -15.51 -15.77 -9.58
CA ASP A 75 -16.62 -14.83 -9.74
C ASP A 75 -16.36 -13.50 -9.01
N ALA A 76 -17.23 -12.52 -9.30
CA ALA A 76 -17.10 -11.16 -8.78
C ALA A 76 -17.38 -11.07 -7.27
N GLU A 77 -18.26 -11.89 -6.71
CA GLU A 77 -18.59 -11.88 -5.28
C GLU A 77 -17.40 -12.38 -4.45
N GLU A 78 -16.79 -13.48 -4.89
CA GLU A 78 -15.58 -14.00 -4.27
C GLU A 78 -14.42 -13.01 -4.38
N TRP A 79 -14.27 -12.34 -5.53
CA TRP A 79 -13.26 -11.31 -5.71
C TRP A 79 -13.48 -10.13 -4.76
N LEU A 80 -14.71 -9.59 -4.69
CA LEU A 80 -15.05 -8.50 -3.77
C LEU A 80 -14.76 -8.87 -2.32
N GLY A 81 -15.17 -10.07 -1.88
CA GLY A 81 -14.87 -10.56 -0.53
C GLY A 81 -13.38 -10.74 -0.25
N SER A 82 -12.57 -10.95 -1.29
CA SER A 82 -11.11 -11.05 -1.13
C SER A 82 -10.43 -9.69 -0.93
N LEU A 83 -11.07 -8.58 -1.34
CA LEU A 83 -10.48 -7.23 -1.26
C LEU A 83 -10.29 -6.76 0.18
N ASP A 84 -11.08 -7.23 1.13
CA ASP A 84 -10.94 -6.89 2.56
C ASP A 84 -9.57 -7.30 3.14
N ARG A 85 -8.87 -8.21 2.44
CA ARG A 85 -7.52 -8.64 2.84
C ARG A 85 -6.43 -7.65 2.45
N PHE A 86 -6.74 -6.66 1.62
CA PHE A 86 -5.78 -5.68 1.09
C PHE A 86 -6.07 -4.29 1.63
N GLY A 87 -5.05 -3.65 2.17
CA GLY A 87 -5.05 -2.21 2.40
C GLY A 87 -4.30 -1.54 1.25
N ILE A 88 -4.93 -0.60 0.57
CA ILE A 88 -4.31 0.09 -0.57
C ILE A 88 -4.24 1.57 -0.24
N ALA A 89 -3.02 2.12 -0.16
CA ALA A 89 -2.76 3.55 -0.07
C ALA A 89 -2.11 4.02 -1.37
N THR A 90 -2.81 4.91 -2.06
CA THR A 90 -2.39 5.52 -3.32
C THR A 90 -2.72 7.01 -3.29
N ASP A 91 -1.93 7.84 -3.96
CA ASP A 91 -2.19 9.26 -4.14
C ASP A 91 -3.41 9.55 -5.05
N ARG A 92 -3.86 8.53 -5.80
CA ARG A 92 -5.12 8.58 -6.56
C ARG A 92 -6.36 8.40 -5.69
N GLY A 93 -6.18 7.95 -4.45
CA GLY A 93 -7.27 7.84 -3.48
C GLY A 93 -7.81 9.22 -3.15
N VAL A 94 -9.10 9.45 -3.45
CA VAL A 94 -9.73 10.74 -3.22
C VAL A 94 -9.92 10.99 -1.73
N LEU A 95 -9.40 12.13 -1.24
CA LEU A 95 -9.78 12.71 0.04
C LEU A 95 -10.86 13.77 -0.21
N LEU A 96 -11.91 13.76 0.59
CA LEU A 96 -12.97 14.77 0.54
C LEU A 96 -12.45 16.06 1.16
N GLU A 97 -11.98 17.00 0.33
CA GLU A 97 -11.31 18.21 0.78
C GLU A 97 -12.18 19.12 1.65
N GLY A 98 -13.49 19.18 1.35
CA GLY A 98 -14.47 19.95 2.12
C GLY A 98 -14.93 19.28 3.42
N ALA A 99 -14.69 18.00 3.59
CA ALA A 99 -14.99 17.25 4.80
C ALA A 99 -13.83 17.33 5.80
N THR A 100 -14.12 17.11 7.08
CA THR A 100 -13.09 17.06 8.11
C THR A 100 -12.18 15.83 7.93
N LEU A 101 -11.01 15.85 8.58
CA LEU A 101 -10.13 14.70 8.57
C LEU A 101 -10.79 13.49 9.25
N ALA A 102 -11.53 13.73 10.33
CA ALA A 102 -12.32 12.68 11.01
C ALA A 102 -13.33 12.03 10.07
N GLN A 103 -14.07 12.83 9.32
CA GLN A 103 -15.03 12.33 8.32
C GLN A 103 -14.35 11.49 7.24
N ASN A 104 -13.18 11.92 6.74
CA ASN A 104 -12.38 11.14 5.79
C ASN A 104 -11.91 9.80 6.39
N LEU A 105 -11.52 9.77 7.66
CA LEU A 105 -11.09 8.56 8.35
C LEU A 105 -12.26 7.64 8.72
N ALA A 106 -13.49 8.17 8.79
CA ALA A 106 -14.69 7.39 9.07
C ALA A 106 -15.21 6.61 7.85
N LEU A 107 -14.90 7.05 6.62
CA LEU A 107 -15.41 6.45 5.37
C LEU A 107 -15.20 4.93 5.25
N PRO A 108 -14.09 4.33 5.69
CA PRO A 108 -13.94 2.87 5.65
C PRO A 108 -14.94 2.12 6.52
N PHE A 109 -15.55 2.76 7.51
CA PHE A 109 -16.47 2.14 8.46
C PHE A 109 -17.94 2.30 8.05
N GLY A 110 -18.24 3.23 7.13
CA GLY A 110 -19.59 3.49 6.65
C GLY A 110 -19.74 4.87 6.01
N LEU A 111 -20.89 5.11 5.43
CA LEU A 111 -21.19 6.39 4.78
C LEU A 111 -21.85 7.42 5.71
N ASP A 112 -22.22 7.01 6.92
CA ASP A 112 -22.78 7.90 7.95
C ASP A 112 -21.62 8.65 8.63
N ILE A 113 -21.19 9.74 8.00
CA ILE A 113 -20.04 10.53 8.43
C ILE A 113 -20.41 11.93 8.94
N ASP A 114 -21.70 12.29 8.95
CA ASP A 114 -22.20 13.58 9.44
C ASP A 114 -23.60 13.46 10.06
N PRO A 115 -23.73 13.39 11.39
CA PRO A 115 -22.64 13.25 12.36
C PRO A 115 -21.96 11.86 12.34
N ILE A 116 -20.67 11.80 12.71
CA ILE A 116 -19.97 10.52 12.87
C ILE A 116 -20.56 9.79 14.09
N PRO A 117 -20.97 8.51 13.98
CA PRO A 117 -21.39 7.71 15.13
C PRO A 117 -20.29 7.62 16.20
N VAL A 118 -20.66 7.62 17.49
CA VAL A 118 -19.71 7.68 18.61
C VAL A 118 -18.66 6.55 18.55
N GLU A 119 -19.10 5.32 18.30
CA GLU A 119 -18.23 4.15 18.20
C GLU A 119 -17.25 4.23 16.99
N VAL A 120 -17.66 4.88 15.91
CA VAL A 120 -16.80 5.17 14.76
C VAL A 120 -15.79 6.28 15.11
N GLY A 121 -16.24 7.30 15.83
CA GLY A 121 -15.38 8.40 16.30
C GLY A 121 -14.22 7.92 17.18
N GLU A 122 -14.46 6.97 18.09
CA GLU A 122 -13.43 6.35 18.92
C GLU A 122 -12.40 5.60 18.06
N ARG A 123 -12.86 4.83 17.06
CA ARG A 123 -11.99 4.12 16.12
C ARG A 123 -11.17 5.08 15.27
N VAL A 124 -11.77 6.19 14.82
CA VAL A 124 -11.09 7.25 14.07
C VAL A 124 -9.97 7.88 14.88
N ALA A 125 -10.21 8.23 16.15
CA ALA A 125 -9.20 8.82 17.02
C ALA A 125 -8.03 7.84 17.30
N ALA A 126 -8.33 6.57 17.54
CA ALA A 126 -7.33 5.52 17.73
C ALA A 126 -6.48 5.34 16.46
N LEU A 127 -7.12 5.27 15.30
CA LEU A 127 -6.47 5.10 14.01
C LEU A 127 -5.58 6.29 13.63
N ALA A 128 -6.05 7.53 13.90
CA ALA A 128 -5.27 8.74 13.70
C ALA A 128 -3.99 8.71 14.54
N THR A 129 -4.10 8.39 15.84
CA THR A 129 -2.97 8.29 16.76
C THR A 129 -1.97 7.24 16.30
N GLU A 130 -2.46 6.06 15.92
CA GLU A 130 -1.62 4.96 15.43
C GLU A 130 -0.82 5.35 14.18
N CYS A 131 -1.46 6.06 13.24
CA CYS A 131 -0.82 6.48 12.00
C CYS A 131 -0.01 7.79 12.13
N GLY A 132 0.10 8.36 13.34
CA GLY A 132 0.89 9.58 13.58
C GLY A 132 0.21 10.87 13.12
N ILE A 133 -1.13 10.89 13.12
CA ILE A 133 -1.93 12.11 12.88
C ILE A 133 -2.24 12.73 14.25
N ALA A 134 -1.88 13.98 14.45
CA ALA A 134 -2.21 14.70 15.65
C ALA A 134 -3.74 14.95 15.73
N LEU A 135 -4.34 14.73 16.90
CA LEU A 135 -5.81 14.76 17.06
C LEU A 135 -6.42 16.13 16.75
N GLU A 136 -5.65 17.19 16.85
CA GLU A 136 -6.06 18.57 16.50
C GLU A 136 -6.43 18.74 15.02
N TRP A 137 -5.95 17.83 14.16
CA TRP A 137 -6.31 17.83 12.74
C TRP A 137 -7.67 17.21 12.47
N LEU A 138 -8.22 16.43 13.38
CA LEU A 138 -9.46 15.67 13.13
C LEU A 138 -10.65 16.56 12.76
N ASP A 139 -10.78 17.72 13.40
CA ASP A 139 -11.87 18.66 13.17
C ASP A 139 -11.57 19.67 12.05
N GLN A 140 -10.38 19.60 11.45
CA GLN A 140 -9.99 20.52 10.38
C GLN A 140 -10.45 19.97 9.01
N PRO A 141 -10.80 20.85 8.05
CA PRO A 141 -11.05 20.45 6.68
C PRO A 141 -9.82 19.74 6.08
N CYS A 142 -10.03 18.61 5.45
CA CYS A 142 -8.94 17.83 4.88
C CYS A 142 -8.16 18.61 3.81
N GLY A 143 -8.81 19.51 3.08
CA GLY A 143 -8.16 20.40 2.11
C GLY A 143 -7.07 21.28 2.71
N ALA A 144 -7.22 21.71 3.98
CA ALA A 144 -6.25 22.55 4.69
C ALA A 144 -5.07 21.74 5.29
N ALA A 145 -5.16 20.41 5.32
CA ALA A 145 -4.13 19.58 5.94
C ALA A 145 -2.83 19.56 5.11
N PRO A 146 -1.66 19.60 5.77
CA PRO A 146 -0.36 19.43 5.12
C PRO A 146 -0.24 18.09 4.39
N ALA A 147 0.65 18.01 3.41
CA ALA A 147 0.88 16.78 2.62
C ALA A 147 1.21 15.57 3.50
N GLY A 148 2.01 15.74 4.55
CA GLY A 148 2.36 14.69 5.50
C GLY A 148 1.15 14.14 6.28
N VAL A 149 0.18 14.99 6.62
CA VAL A 149 -1.08 14.58 7.26
C VAL A 149 -1.97 13.85 6.27
N LYS A 150 -2.09 14.35 5.02
CA LYS A 150 -2.84 13.68 3.95
C LYS A 150 -2.29 12.28 3.64
N ALA A 151 -0.97 12.13 3.55
CA ALA A 151 -0.34 10.82 3.34
C ALA A 151 -0.65 9.84 4.49
N ARG A 152 -0.60 10.29 5.74
CA ARG A 152 -1.00 9.48 6.90
C ARG A 152 -2.49 9.15 6.91
N THR A 153 -3.33 10.03 6.37
CA THR A 153 -4.77 9.76 6.19
C THR A 153 -5.00 8.64 5.17
N HIS A 154 -4.27 8.63 4.05
CA HIS A 154 -4.32 7.50 3.11
C HIS A 154 -3.87 6.19 3.76
N LEU A 155 -2.76 6.22 4.52
CA LEU A 155 -2.28 5.05 5.27
C LEU A 155 -3.34 4.56 6.27
N ALA A 156 -3.91 5.46 7.05
CA ALA A 156 -4.92 5.16 8.05
C ALA A 156 -6.16 4.50 7.42
N ARG A 157 -6.67 5.06 6.33
CA ARG A 157 -7.79 4.46 5.58
C ARG A 157 -7.46 3.07 5.05
N ALA A 158 -6.24 2.88 4.55
CA ALA A 158 -5.79 1.59 4.03
C ALA A 158 -5.73 0.50 5.12
N VAL A 159 -5.44 0.86 6.37
CA VAL A 159 -5.33 -0.12 7.48
C VAL A 159 -6.58 -0.19 8.36
N ALA A 160 -7.61 0.63 8.09
CA ALA A 160 -8.80 0.79 8.92
C ALA A 160 -9.57 -0.53 9.14
N LEU A 161 -9.66 -1.38 8.13
CA LEU A 161 -10.38 -2.66 8.15
C LEU A 161 -9.49 -3.86 8.46
N ALA A 162 -8.30 -3.62 9.05
CA ALA A 162 -7.36 -4.65 9.46
C ALA A 162 -6.97 -5.62 8.31
N PRO A 163 -6.44 -5.12 7.19
CA PRO A 163 -6.03 -5.97 6.07
C PRO A 163 -4.89 -6.92 6.48
N ALA A 164 -4.62 -7.92 5.64
CA ALA A 164 -3.51 -8.85 5.83
C ALA A 164 -2.26 -8.46 5.00
N LEU A 165 -2.45 -7.67 3.93
CA LEU A 165 -1.38 -7.15 3.07
C LEU A 165 -1.61 -5.69 2.76
N LEU A 166 -0.61 -4.84 3.01
CA LEU A 166 -0.62 -3.42 2.70
C LEU A 166 0.14 -3.15 1.39
N LEU A 167 -0.50 -2.45 0.48
CA LEU A 167 0.07 -1.99 -0.79
C LEU A 167 0.15 -0.46 -0.78
N LEU A 168 1.36 0.07 -0.84
CA LEU A 168 1.62 1.50 -0.87
C LEU A 168 2.11 1.89 -2.27
N GLU A 169 1.33 2.68 -2.99
CA GLU A 169 1.65 3.14 -4.33
C GLU A 169 2.15 4.58 -4.29
N HIS A 170 3.43 4.78 -4.59
CA HIS A 170 4.12 6.07 -4.55
C HIS A 170 3.82 6.92 -3.29
N PRO A 171 3.92 6.34 -2.09
CA PRO A 171 3.36 6.93 -0.86
C PRO A 171 4.02 8.25 -0.44
N THR A 172 5.15 8.61 -1.04
CA THR A 172 5.92 9.82 -0.75
C THR A 172 5.91 10.84 -1.88
N ALA A 173 5.10 10.63 -2.94
CA ALA A 173 5.11 11.46 -4.14
C ALA A 173 4.80 12.94 -3.85
N SER A 174 3.90 13.22 -2.91
CA SER A 174 3.51 14.57 -2.50
C SER A 174 4.30 15.11 -1.29
N LEU A 175 5.20 14.31 -0.69
CA LEU A 175 5.92 14.68 0.51
C LEU A 175 7.21 15.42 0.19
N ASP A 176 7.52 16.44 0.99
CA ASP A 176 8.85 17.02 0.98
C ASP A 176 9.89 16.09 1.64
N ALA A 177 11.18 16.41 1.45
CA ALA A 177 12.27 15.56 1.92
C ALA A 177 12.26 15.33 3.44
N ALA A 178 11.84 16.33 4.22
CA ALA A 178 11.82 16.23 5.68
C ALA A 178 10.79 15.23 6.19
N ASP A 179 9.64 15.12 5.50
CA ASP A 179 8.54 14.24 5.91
C ASP A 179 8.72 12.78 5.47
N ARG A 180 9.48 12.52 4.41
CA ARG A 180 9.58 11.16 3.80
C ARG A 180 10.08 10.10 4.76
N GLN A 181 11.17 10.39 5.46
CA GLN A 181 11.75 9.46 6.42
C GLN A 181 10.82 9.24 7.62
N GLN A 182 10.20 10.32 8.14
CA GLN A 182 9.27 10.19 9.26
C GLN A 182 8.04 9.40 8.89
N PHE A 183 7.46 9.63 7.72
CA PHE A 183 6.36 8.85 7.20
C PHE A 183 6.72 7.36 7.05
N GLY A 184 7.95 7.07 6.59
CA GLY A 184 8.47 5.71 6.53
C GLY A 184 8.50 5.02 7.91
N ARG A 185 8.97 5.72 8.96
CA ARG A 185 8.95 5.21 10.34
C ARG A 185 7.54 4.98 10.86
N ASP A 186 6.62 5.91 10.58
CA ASP A 186 5.22 5.78 11.01
C ASP A 186 4.54 4.58 10.33
N ALA A 187 4.70 4.43 9.02
CA ALA A 187 4.18 3.28 8.28
C ALA A 187 4.81 1.94 8.74
N ALA A 188 6.10 1.92 9.06
CA ALA A 188 6.78 0.75 9.59
C ALA A 188 6.20 0.35 10.95
N ARG A 189 6.01 1.31 11.87
CA ARG A 189 5.43 1.09 13.20
C ARG A 189 4.00 0.51 13.10
N VAL A 190 3.17 1.03 12.20
CA VAL A 190 1.82 0.51 11.95
C VAL A 190 1.88 -0.95 11.45
N CYS A 191 2.78 -1.25 10.52
CA CYS A 191 2.95 -2.63 10.06
C CYS A 191 3.42 -3.57 11.17
N GLU A 192 4.35 -3.12 12.02
CA GLU A 192 4.88 -3.90 13.15
C GLU A 192 3.81 -4.19 14.20
N SER A 193 3.07 -3.16 14.63
CA SER A 193 2.01 -3.30 15.64
C SER A 193 0.90 -4.27 15.20
N ARG A 194 0.66 -4.37 13.92
CA ARG A 194 -0.37 -5.22 13.31
C ARG A 194 0.15 -6.54 12.72
N SER A 195 1.46 -6.80 12.80
CA SER A 195 2.12 -7.93 12.11
C SER A 195 1.80 -7.98 10.61
N LEU A 196 1.70 -6.82 9.98
CA LEU A 196 1.20 -6.62 8.63
C LEU A 196 2.33 -6.76 7.61
N SER A 197 2.13 -7.61 6.60
CA SER A 197 3.03 -7.66 5.44
C SER A 197 2.78 -6.46 4.54
N ALA A 198 3.83 -5.91 3.90
CA ALA A 198 3.64 -4.74 3.05
C ALA A 198 4.59 -4.67 1.86
N VAL A 199 4.06 -4.19 0.73
CA VAL A 199 4.83 -3.81 -0.45
C VAL A 199 4.62 -2.33 -0.73
N ALA A 200 5.71 -1.56 -0.78
CA ALA A 200 5.67 -0.18 -1.20
C ALA A 200 6.35 -0.02 -2.57
N LEU A 201 5.64 0.53 -3.52
CA LEU A 201 6.14 0.86 -4.86
C LEU A 201 6.71 2.27 -4.80
N SER A 202 8.01 2.38 -4.53
CA SER A 202 8.69 3.66 -4.31
C SER A 202 10.16 3.59 -4.69
N ALA A 203 10.64 4.65 -5.34
CA ALA A 203 12.08 4.86 -5.59
C ALA A 203 12.76 5.73 -4.51
N ASP A 204 12.00 6.15 -3.50
CA ASP A 204 12.50 7.02 -2.43
C ASP A 204 13.40 6.23 -1.46
N ALA A 205 14.68 6.57 -1.44
CA ALA A 205 15.66 5.86 -0.63
C ALA A 205 15.52 6.14 0.87
N GLU A 206 15.10 7.36 1.25
CA GLU A 206 14.93 7.76 2.66
C GLU A 206 13.71 7.05 3.26
N PHE A 207 12.60 7.04 2.53
CA PHE A 207 11.44 6.25 2.88
C PHE A 207 11.78 4.76 2.96
N GLY A 208 12.44 4.21 1.93
CA GLY A 208 12.80 2.80 1.88
C GLY A 208 13.69 2.36 3.05
N ALA A 209 14.68 3.18 3.42
CA ALA A 209 15.56 2.92 4.57
C ALA A 209 14.83 2.92 5.91
N ALA A 210 13.76 3.74 6.05
CA ALA A 210 12.98 3.83 7.27
C ALA A 210 11.86 2.77 7.36
N PHE A 211 11.33 2.33 6.22
CA PHE A 211 10.17 1.47 6.14
C PHE A 211 10.49 0.00 5.95
N ALA A 212 11.41 -0.34 5.04
CA ALA A 212 11.54 -1.68 4.49
C ALA A 212 12.59 -2.54 5.19
N HIS A 213 12.32 -3.83 5.32
CA HIS A 213 13.32 -4.84 5.64
C HIS A 213 14.23 -5.11 4.44
N ARG A 214 13.69 -4.96 3.22
CA ARG A 214 14.39 -5.22 1.96
C ARG A 214 13.94 -4.22 0.90
N SER A 215 14.91 -3.59 0.25
CA SER A 215 14.66 -2.72 -0.91
C SER A 215 15.10 -3.42 -2.19
N LEU A 216 14.27 -3.34 -3.22
CA LEU A 216 14.48 -3.97 -4.51
C LEU A 216 14.33 -2.94 -5.63
N THR A 217 14.98 -3.21 -6.75
CA THR A 217 14.81 -2.43 -7.99
C THR A 217 14.41 -3.36 -9.11
N LEU A 218 13.32 -3.05 -9.78
CA LEU A 218 12.88 -3.78 -10.97
C LEU A 218 13.79 -3.43 -12.15
N VAL A 219 14.28 -4.46 -12.83
CA VAL A 219 14.95 -4.34 -14.12
C VAL A 219 13.92 -4.60 -15.22
N PRO A 220 13.37 -3.57 -15.90
CA PRO A 220 12.20 -3.75 -16.78
C PRO A 220 12.46 -4.69 -17.96
N ALA A 221 13.71 -4.77 -18.43
CA ALA A 221 14.06 -5.62 -19.56
C ALA A 221 13.92 -7.11 -19.27
N THR A 222 14.24 -7.53 -18.05
CA THR A 222 14.27 -8.94 -17.65
C THR A 222 13.16 -9.31 -16.67
N GLY A 223 12.63 -8.35 -15.91
CA GLY A 223 11.73 -8.60 -14.80
C GLY A 223 12.44 -9.03 -13.51
N ALA A 224 13.76 -8.96 -13.47
CA ALA A 224 14.52 -9.28 -12.27
C ALA A 224 14.33 -8.19 -11.21
N LEU A 225 14.12 -8.61 -9.96
CA LEU A 225 14.14 -7.75 -8.79
C LEU A 225 15.51 -7.88 -8.12
N THR A 226 16.29 -6.81 -8.11
CA THR A 226 17.67 -6.79 -7.62
C THR A 226 17.80 -5.89 -6.41
N ALA A 227 18.69 -6.23 -5.47
CA ALA A 227 19.06 -5.30 -4.40
C ALA A 227 19.69 -4.02 -5.00
N PRO A 228 19.47 -2.84 -4.40
CA PRO A 228 20.10 -1.61 -4.86
C PRO A 228 21.61 -1.78 -4.88
N ARG A 229 22.26 -1.36 -5.99
CA ARG A 229 23.72 -1.36 -6.06
C ARG A 229 24.26 -0.38 -5.02
N ARG A 230 25.08 -0.84 -4.08
CA ARG A 230 25.86 0.06 -3.24
C ARG A 230 26.75 0.91 -4.15
N ARG A 231 26.49 2.21 -4.20
CA ARG A 231 27.43 3.14 -4.81
C ARG A 231 28.59 3.29 -3.83
N TRP A 232 29.75 2.77 -4.21
CA TRP A 232 31.02 3.09 -3.57
C TRP A 232 31.45 4.46 -4.12
N TRP A 233 31.42 5.47 -3.30
CA TRP A 233 32.10 6.74 -3.55
C TRP A 233 33.46 6.71 -2.88
#